data_bb91d9e49e563787afac7aaa51739380
#
_entry.id   bb91d9e49e563787afac7aaa51739380
#
_cell.length_a   1.000
_cell.length_b   1.000
_cell.length_c   1.000
_cell.angle_alpha   90.00
_cell.angle_beta   90.00
_cell.angle_gamma   90.00
#
_symmetry.space_group_name_H-M   'P 1'
#
loop_
_entity.id
_entity.type
_entity.pdbx_description
1 polymer ?
#
loop_
_entity_poly.entity_id
_entity_poly.type
_entity_poly.pdbx_seq_one_letter_code
_entity_poly.pdbx_strand_id
1 'polypeptide(L)'
;MTNTSSPTASAPVTFEFDAPGRDLESLKRSIANKLMFVVGKDPEAARPEDWLHAAAYAVRDQLVERWMTTTRAQYAQDAKRVYYLSMEFLIGRTFSNAMLAVGLRERVKQALADFGVDIDAVTELEPDAALGNGGLGRLAACFLDSMATLNIPGFGYGIRYDYGMFKQTIVDGRQVEVPDYWLTHGNPWEF
;
A
#
# COMPACT_ATOMS: atom_id res chain seq x y z
N MET A 1 -24.19 46.88 -24.39
CA MET A 1 -23.64 45.68 -25.06
C MET A 1 -22.38 45.30 -24.34
N THR A 2 -22.49 44.47 -23.35
CA THR A 2 -21.34 43.98 -22.55
C THR A 2 -20.87 42.66 -23.15
N ASN A 3 -19.71 42.70 -23.76
CA ASN A 3 -19.08 41.55 -24.40
C ASN A 3 -18.41 40.70 -23.29
N THR A 4 -19.08 39.67 -22.79
CA THR A 4 -18.49 38.69 -21.86
C THR A 4 -17.74 37.66 -22.68
N SER A 5 -16.44 37.86 -22.89
CA SER A 5 -15.55 36.84 -23.38
C SER A 5 -15.44 35.71 -22.35
N SER A 6 -15.96 34.54 -22.70
CA SER A 6 -15.76 33.31 -21.93
C SER A 6 -14.28 33.01 -21.85
N PRO A 7 -13.76 32.57 -20.65
CA PRO A 7 -12.36 32.20 -20.55
C PRO A 7 -12.07 31.00 -21.45
N THR A 8 -11.12 31.15 -22.34
CA THR A 8 -10.56 30.06 -23.18
C THR A 8 -10.01 28.98 -22.21
N ALA A 9 -10.60 27.80 -22.27
CA ALA A 9 -10.07 26.65 -21.54
C ALA A 9 -8.62 26.42 -22.00
N SER A 10 -7.67 26.49 -21.06
CA SER A 10 -6.29 26.15 -21.34
C SER A 10 -6.19 24.70 -21.78
N ALA A 11 -5.34 24.41 -22.78
CA ALA A 11 -5.07 23.04 -23.20
C ALA A 11 -4.66 22.19 -21.99
N PRO A 12 -5.11 20.94 -21.89
CA PRO A 12 -4.74 20.07 -20.77
C PRO A 12 -3.21 19.90 -20.74
N VAL A 13 -2.63 20.15 -19.58
CA VAL A 13 -1.20 19.89 -19.35
C VAL A 13 -1.00 18.38 -19.37
N THR A 14 -0.27 17.89 -20.38
CA THR A 14 0.14 16.48 -20.44
C THR A 14 1.45 16.31 -19.72
N PHE A 15 1.47 15.46 -18.69
CA PHE A 15 2.70 15.03 -18.03
C PHE A 15 3.06 13.64 -18.53
N GLU A 16 4.31 13.45 -18.90
CA GLU A 16 4.88 12.12 -19.11
C GLU A 16 5.50 11.67 -17.79
N PHE A 17 5.17 10.47 -17.35
CA PHE A 17 5.75 9.82 -16.18
C PHE A 17 6.53 8.62 -16.64
N ASP A 18 7.74 8.45 -16.12
CA ASP A 18 8.47 7.22 -16.28
C ASP A 18 7.74 6.09 -15.56
N ALA A 19 7.33 5.06 -16.31
CA ALA A 19 6.76 3.87 -15.70
C ALA A 19 7.81 3.19 -14.79
N PRO A 20 7.42 2.73 -13.60
CA PRO A 20 8.37 2.07 -12.71
C PRO A 20 8.89 0.77 -13.36
N GLY A 21 10.21 0.66 -13.49
CA GLY A 21 10.85 -0.50 -14.09
C GLY A 21 10.57 -1.79 -13.29
N ARG A 22 10.44 -2.91 -14.02
CA ARG A 22 10.05 -4.21 -13.43
C ARG A 22 11.17 -5.24 -13.46
N ASP A 23 12.27 -4.94 -14.12
CA ASP A 23 13.48 -5.76 -14.11
C ASP A 23 14.23 -5.64 -12.78
N LEU A 24 15.16 -6.55 -12.53
CA LEU A 24 15.89 -6.63 -11.26
C LEU A 24 16.67 -5.35 -10.95
N GLU A 25 17.38 -4.79 -11.92
CA GLU A 25 18.22 -3.61 -11.71
C GLU A 25 17.39 -2.34 -11.46
N SER A 26 16.26 -2.21 -12.16
CA SER A 26 15.31 -1.13 -11.91
C SER A 26 14.68 -1.22 -10.51
N LEU A 27 14.32 -2.43 -10.06
CA LEU A 27 13.79 -2.65 -8.71
C LEU A 27 14.85 -2.37 -7.63
N LYS A 28 16.08 -2.82 -7.80
CA LYS A 28 17.20 -2.50 -6.88
C LYS A 28 17.36 -0.99 -6.75
N ARG A 29 17.41 -0.29 -7.88
CA ARG A 29 17.51 1.17 -7.90
C ARG A 29 16.32 1.84 -7.22
N SER A 30 15.11 1.35 -7.48
CA SER A 30 13.89 1.87 -6.86
C SER A 30 13.93 1.69 -5.34
N ILE A 31 14.24 0.49 -4.84
CA ILE A 31 14.34 0.21 -3.40
C ILE A 31 15.42 1.10 -2.74
N ALA A 32 16.61 1.20 -3.34
CA ALA A 32 17.69 2.05 -2.82
C ALA A 32 17.27 3.53 -2.78
N ASN A 33 16.62 4.04 -3.84
CA ASN A 33 16.11 5.40 -3.87
C ASN A 33 15.02 5.65 -2.81
N LYS A 34 14.10 4.68 -2.62
CA LYS A 34 13.07 4.78 -1.57
C LYS A 34 13.70 4.77 -0.18
N LEU A 35 14.72 3.94 0.06
CA LEU A 35 15.43 3.93 1.33
C LEU A 35 16.07 5.29 1.62
N MET A 36 16.80 5.84 0.66
CA MET A 36 17.52 7.10 0.84
C MET A 36 16.60 8.32 0.88
N PHE A 37 15.69 8.47 -0.09
CA PHE A 37 14.95 9.73 -0.30
C PHE A 37 13.55 9.76 0.32
N VAL A 38 12.99 8.61 0.67
CA VAL A 38 11.65 8.53 1.29
C VAL A 38 11.77 8.12 2.76
N VAL A 39 12.51 7.06 3.05
CA VAL A 39 12.73 6.59 4.42
C VAL A 39 13.79 7.45 5.14
N GLY A 40 14.72 8.05 4.38
CA GLY A 40 15.77 8.92 4.92
C GLY A 40 16.89 8.16 5.64
N LYS A 41 17.28 7.01 5.11
CA LYS A 41 18.29 6.13 5.69
C LYS A 41 19.41 5.82 4.70
N ASP A 42 20.62 5.82 5.23
CA ASP A 42 21.77 5.25 4.56
C ASP A 42 21.71 3.71 4.64
N PRO A 43 22.03 2.98 3.57
CA PRO A 43 22.01 1.51 3.57
C PRO A 43 22.83 0.86 4.70
N GLU A 44 23.95 1.47 5.10
CA GLU A 44 24.80 0.93 6.17
C GLU A 44 24.20 1.09 7.56
N ALA A 45 23.29 2.06 7.73
CA ALA A 45 22.61 2.37 8.99
C ALA A 45 21.15 1.89 9.02
N ALA A 46 20.64 1.35 7.91
CA ALA A 46 19.26 0.94 7.77
C ALA A 46 18.95 -0.33 8.58
N ARG A 47 17.86 -0.28 9.33
CA ARG A 47 17.32 -1.43 10.06
C ARG A 47 16.39 -2.24 9.18
N PRO A 48 16.03 -3.48 9.55
CA PRO A 48 15.09 -4.29 8.78
C PRO A 48 13.74 -3.61 8.48
N GLU A 49 13.22 -2.81 9.42
CA GLU A 49 11.98 -2.03 9.23
C GLU A 49 12.13 -0.96 8.15
N ASP A 50 13.30 -0.34 8.06
CA ASP A 50 13.59 0.68 7.04
C ASP A 50 13.60 0.05 5.63
N TRP A 51 14.14 -1.18 5.52
CA TRP A 51 14.14 -1.97 4.29
C TRP A 51 12.72 -2.44 3.91
N LEU A 52 11.89 -2.85 4.89
CA LEU A 52 10.47 -3.15 4.64
C LEU A 52 9.76 -1.97 3.98
N HIS A 53 9.91 -0.77 4.57
CA HIS A 53 9.28 0.44 4.03
C HIS A 53 9.78 0.78 2.63
N ALA A 54 11.09 0.72 2.41
CA ALA A 54 11.69 1.00 1.10
C ALA A 54 11.17 0.03 0.01
N ALA A 55 11.15 -1.27 0.31
CA ALA A 55 10.64 -2.28 -0.59
C ALA A 55 9.12 -2.15 -0.83
N ALA A 56 8.34 -1.86 0.23
CA ALA A 56 6.91 -1.64 0.13
C ALA A 56 6.59 -0.41 -0.75
N TYR A 57 7.32 0.70 -0.60
CA TYR A 57 7.16 1.87 -1.47
C TYR A 57 7.51 1.57 -2.93
N ALA A 58 8.55 0.77 -3.20
CA ALA A 58 8.89 0.37 -4.57
C ALA A 58 7.80 -0.50 -5.21
N VAL A 59 7.20 -1.41 -4.44
CA VAL A 59 6.06 -2.23 -4.89
C VAL A 59 4.80 -1.37 -5.05
N ARG A 60 4.58 -0.41 -4.14
CA ARG A 60 3.44 0.52 -4.20
C ARG A 60 3.44 1.36 -5.47
N ASP A 61 4.59 1.80 -5.97
CA ASP A 61 4.68 2.54 -7.23
C ASP A 61 4.08 1.74 -8.39
N GLN A 62 4.29 0.42 -8.45
CA GLN A 62 3.71 -0.48 -9.45
C GLN A 62 2.18 -0.60 -9.31
N LEU A 63 1.67 -0.56 -8.07
CA LEU A 63 0.23 -0.57 -7.81
C LEU A 63 -0.40 0.76 -8.21
N VAL A 64 0.24 1.88 -7.90
CA VAL A 64 -0.27 3.23 -8.21
C VAL A 64 -0.40 3.44 -9.72
N GLU A 65 0.57 3.00 -10.51
CA GLU A 65 0.49 3.05 -11.97
C GLU A 65 -0.79 2.38 -12.50
N ARG A 66 -1.06 1.17 -12.02
CA ARG A 66 -2.28 0.42 -12.39
C ARG A 66 -3.54 1.08 -11.86
N TRP A 67 -3.51 1.58 -10.63
CA TRP A 67 -4.62 2.29 -10.01
C TRP A 67 -4.99 3.55 -10.80
N MET A 68 -4.01 4.35 -11.19
CA MET A 68 -4.26 5.54 -12.02
C MET A 68 -4.83 5.19 -13.38
N THR A 69 -4.35 4.12 -14.00
CA THR A 69 -4.90 3.62 -15.27
C THR A 69 -6.36 3.20 -15.12
N THR A 70 -6.68 2.43 -14.07
CA THR A 70 -8.05 2.02 -13.74
C THR A 70 -8.95 3.22 -13.47
N THR A 71 -8.47 4.17 -12.69
CA THR A 71 -9.23 5.39 -12.34
C THR A 71 -9.56 6.21 -13.57
N ARG A 72 -8.60 6.40 -14.48
CA ARG A 72 -8.84 7.11 -15.76
C ARG A 72 -9.87 6.40 -16.63
N ALA A 73 -9.81 5.06 -16.71
CA ALA A 73 -10.79 4.27 -17.46
C ALA A 73 -12.20 4.39 -16.87
N GLN A 74 -12.33 4.36 -15.54
CA GLN A 74 -13.61 4.53 -14.84
C GLN A 74 -14.22 5.92 -15.08
N TYR A 75 -13.40 6.98 -15.10
CA TYR A 75 -13.87 8.33 -15.41
C TYR A 75 -14.29 8.46 -16.88
N ALA A 76 -13.50 7.92 -17.81
CA ALA A 76 -13.79 7.98 -19.24
C ALA A 76 -15.10 7.25 -19.61
N GLN A 77 -15.45 6.21 -18.87
CA GLN A 77 -16.66 5.39 -19.07
C GLN A 77 -17.86 5.87 -18.26
N ASP A 78 -17.72 6.91 -17.44
CA ASP A 78 -18.72 7.32 -16.44
C ASP A 78 -19.23 6.12 -15.62
N ALA A 79 -18.30 5.27 -15.19
CA ALA A 79 -18.62 3.99 -14.56
C ALA A 79 -19.34 4.19 -13.21
N LYS A 80 -20.42 3.43 -13.01
CA LYS A 80 -21.13 3.40 -11.73
C LYS A 80 -20.22 2.87 -10.64
N ARG A 81 -20.11 3.62 -9.54
CA ARG A 81 -19.25 3.28 -8.38
C ARG A 81 -20.08 2.69 -7.25
N VAL A 82 -19.47 1.73 -6.56
CA VAL A 82 -20.00 1.13 -5.34
C VAL A 82 -19.21 1.62 -4.15
N TYR A 83 -19.87 2.11 -3.13
CA TYR A 83 -19.26 2.56 -1.87
C TYR A 83 -19.66 1.62 -0.76
N TYR A 84 -18.68 0.93 -0.20
CA TYR A 84 -18.87 0.00 0.91
C TYR A 84 -18.45 0.68 2.21
N LEU A 85 -19.43 0.95 3.07
CA LEU A 85 -19.21 1.59 4.37
C LEU A 85 -19.16 0.53 5.45
N SER A 86 -18.06 0.48 6.19
CA SER A 86 -17.89 -0.42 7.32
C SER A 86 -17.11 0.26 8.44
N MET A 87 -17.44 -0.05 9.67
CA MET A 87 -16.66 0.38 10.83
C MET A 87 -15.32 -0.37 10.92
N GLU A 88 -15.21 -1.51 10.25
CA GLU A 88 -14.04 -2.38 10.30
C GLU A 88 -13.66 -2.89 8.90
N PHE A 89 -12.33 -2.96 8.65
CA PHE A 89 -11.75 -3.62 7.50
C PHE A 89 -10.54 -4.46 7.96
N LEU A 90 -10.76 -5.74 8.20
CA LEU A 90 -9.70 -6.65 8.63
C LEU A 90 -8.93 -7.17 7.41
N ILE A 91 -8.02 -6.36 6.89
CA ILE A 91 -7.25 -6.65 5.67
C ILE A 91 -5.99 -7.49 5.92
N GLY A 92 -5.43 -7.46 7.13
CA GLY A 92 -4.18 -8.14 7.45
C GLY A 92 -2.95 -7.46 6.88
N ARG A 93 -1.86 -8.22 6.73
CA ARG A 93 -0.60 -7.78 6.09
C ARG A 93 -0.78 -7.75 4.57
N THR A 94 -0.24 -6.74 3.92
CA THR A 94 -0.50 -6.50 2.49
C THR A 94 0.74 -6.60 1.61
N PHE A 95 1.95 -6.54 2.15
CA PHE A 95 3.19 -6.52 1.37
C PHE A 95 3.36 -7.79 0.51
N SER A 96 3.23 -8.98 1.10
CA SER A 96 3.31 -10.24 0.33
C SER A 96 2.24 -10.34 -0.73
N ASN A 97 0.99 -9.98 -0.39
CA ASN A 97 -0.11 -9.98 -1.34
C ASN A 97 0.11 -8.98 -2.48
N ALA A 98 0.59 -7.79 -2.19
CA ALA A 98 0.92 -6.76 -3.17
C ALA A 98 1.99 -7.25 -4.15
N MET A 99 3.09 -7.84 -3.65
CA MET A 99 4.14 -8.42 -4.51
C MET A 99 3.62 -9.52 -5.44
N LEU A 100 2.74 -10.39 -4.94
CA LEU A 100 2.11 -11.44 -5.74
C LEU A 100 1.18 -10.85 -6.81
N ALA A 101 0.32 -9.90 -6.44
CA ALA A 101 -0.63 -9.27 -7.35
C ALA A 101 0.04 -8.53 -8.52
N VAL A 102 1.21 -7.93 -8.28
CA VAL A 102 2.00 -7.30 -9.35
C VAL A 102 2.98 -8.26 -10.03
N GLY A 103 3.13 -9.50 -9.55
CA GLY A 103 4.04 -10.51 -10.12
C GLY A 103 5.52 -10.17 -9.94
N LEU A 104 5.90 -9.60 -8.79
CA LEU A 104 7.28 -9.14 -8.52
C LEU A 104 7.97 -9.86 -7.35
N ARG A 105 7.31 -10.82 -6.69
CA ARG A 105 7.82 -11.44 -5.46
C ARG A 105 9.26 -11.93 -5.59
N GLU A 106 9.55 -12.72 -6.62
CA GLU A 106 10.90 -13.30 -6.80
C GLU A 106 11.97 -12.24 -7.13
N ARG A 107 11.59 -11.20 -7.88
CA ARG A 107 12.50 -10.11 -8.20
C ARG A 107 12.79 -9.21 -7.01
N VAL A 108 11.80 -8.91 -6.18
CA VAL A 108 11.96 -8.17 -4.93
C VAL A 108 12.81 -8.98 -3.95
N LYS A 109 12.56 -10.30 -3.86
CA LYS A 109 13.40 -11.22 -3.07
C LYS A 109 14.87 -11.16 -3.48
N GLN A 110 15.13 -11.27 -4.78
CA GLN A 110 16.50 -11.20 -5.30
C GLN A 110 17.11 -9.81 -5.07
N ALA A 111 16.35 -8.74 -5.29
CA ALA A 111 16.82 -7.37 -5.08
C ALA A 111 17.23 -7.11 -3.62
N LEU A 112 16.43 -7.58 -2.66
CA LEU A 112 16.74 -7.48 -1.23
C LEU A 112 17.95 -8.37 -0.87
N ALA A 113 18.02 -9.58 -1.40
CA ALA A 113 19.16 -10.48 -1.16
C ALA A 113 20.49 -9.88 -1.66
N ASP A 114 20.49 -9.15 -2.78
CA ASP A 114 21.67 -8.45 -3.29
C ASP A 114 22.12 -7.30 -2.36
N PHE A 115 21.24 -6.81 -1.48
CA PHE A 115 21.57 -5.87 -0.39
C PHE A 115 21.88 -6.59 0.93
N GLY A 116 21.91 -7.93 0.95
CA GLY A 116 22.12 -8.71 2.18
C GLY A 116 20.91 -8.78 3.10
N VAL A 117 19.70 -8.50 2.59
CA VAL A 117 18.44 -8.45 3.35
C VAL A 117 17.58 -9.68 3.04
N ASP A 118 17.17 -10.38 4.09
CA ASP A 118 16.25 -11.52 3.97
C ASP A 118 14.80 -11.03 3.88
N ILE A 119 14.13 -11.33 2.76
CA ILE A 119 12.74 -10.94 2.53
C ILE A 119 11.76 -11.56 3.53
N ASP A 120 12.01 -12.79 3.94
CA ASP A 120 11.09 -13.48 4.85
C ASP A 120 11.17 -12.84 6.25
N ALA A 121 12.38 -12.50 6.71
CA ALA A 121 12.57 -11.76 7.96
C ALA A 121 11.93 -10.35 7.89
N VAL A 122 12.08 -9.64 6.77
CA VAL A 122 11.50 -8.31 6.57
C VAL A 122 9.97 -8.36 6.52
N THR A 123 9.39 -9.36 5.83
CA THR A 123 7.94 -9.53 5.71
C THR A 123 7.26 -9.77 7.07
N GLU A 124 7.94 -10.46 7.99
CA GLU A 124 7.41 -10.71 9.33
C GLU A 124 7.32 -9.44 10.20
N LEU A 125 8.02 -8.38 9.83
CA LEU A 125 7.98 -7.10 10.53
C LEU A 125 6.78 -6.22 10.14
N GLU A 126 6.06 -6.55 9.05
CA GLU A 126 4.87 -5.80 8.67
C GLU A 126 3.79 -5.93 9.73
N PRO A 127 3.36 -4.82 10.37
CA PRO A 127 2.24 -4.88 11.30
C PRO A 127 0.94 -5.15 10.55
N ASP A 128 0.03 -5.89 11.15
CA ASP A 128 -1.34 -5.95 10.67
C ASP A 128 -1.97 -4.56 10.76
N ALA A 129 -2.64 -4.13 9.69
CA ALA A 129 -3.41 -2.90 9.76
C ALA A 129 -4.58 -3.09 10.75
N ALA A 130 -4.51 -2.37 11.87
CA ALA A 130 -5.46 -2.52 12.98
C ALA A 130 -6.81 -1.82 12.70
N LEU A 131 -7.40 -2.12 11.55
CA LEU A 131 -8.66 -1.52 11.06
C LEU A 131 -9.87 -2.43 11.27
N GLY A 132 -9.70 -3.58 11.91
CA GLY A 132 -10.78 -4.52 12.16
C GLY A 132 -10.36 -5.62 13.14
N ASN A 133 -11.32 -6.34 13.71
CA ASN A 133 -11.09 -7.30 14.78
C ASN A 133 -11.71 -8.69 14.52
N GLY A 134 -12.72 -8.80 13.66
CA GLY A 134 -13.45 -10.04 13.52
C GLY A 134 -14.20 -10.18 12.20
N GLY A 135 -15.29 -10.94 12.23
CA GLY A 135 -16.07 -11.32 11.06
C GLY A 135 -16.62 -10.15 10.25
N LEU A 136 -17.08 -9.09 10.90
CA LEU A 136 -17.55 -7.87 10.22
C LEU A 136 -16.44 -7.26 9.36
N GLY A 137 -15.26 -7.07 9.94
CA GLY A 137 -14.11 -6.50 9.25
C GLY A 137 -13.58 -7.42 8.15
N ARG A 138 -13.57 -8.74 8.37
CA ARG A 138 -13.12 -9.69 7.34
C ARG A 138 -14.11 -9.78 6.18
N LEU A 139 -15.42 -9.73 6.45
CA LEU A 139 -16.44 -9.68 5.41
C LEU A 139 -16.26 -8.46 4.50
N ALA A 140 -16.01 -7.29 5.09
CA ALA A 140 -15.75 -6.05 4.34
C ALA A 140 -14.50 -6.19 3.44
N ALA A 141 -13.41 -6.74 3.96
CA ALA A 141 -12.19 -7.00 3.19
C ALA A 141 -12.45 -7.98 2.02
N CYS A 142 -13.18 -9.07 2.27
CA CYS A 142 -13.53 -10.05 1.23
C CYS A 142 -14.44 -9.45 0.16
N PHE A 143 -15.35 -8.56 0.50
CA PHE A 143 -16.20 -7.88 -0.50
C PHE A 143 -15.40 -6.94 -1.39
N LEU A 144 -14.44 -6.19 -0.85
CA LEU A 144 -13.55 -5.36 -1.68
C LEU A 144 -12.76 -6.21 -2.68
N ASP A 145 -12.23 -7.33 -2.21
CA ASP A 145 -11.48 -8.28 -3.05
C ASP A 145 -12.36 -8.91 -4.14
N SER A 146 -13.59 -9.30 -3.79
CA SER A 146 -14.57 -9.83 -4.73
C SER A 146 -14.99 -8.79 -5.77
N MET A 147 -15.23 -7.54 -5.37
CA MET A 147 -15.54 -6.46 -6.30
C MET A 147 -14.39 -6.21 -7.27
N ALA A 148 -13.15 -6.21 -6.79
CA ALA A 148 -11.97 -6.08 -7.64
C ALA A 148 -11.87 -7.23 -8.65
N THR A 149 -12.10 -8.48 -8.23
CA THR A 149 -12.10 -9.66 -9.09
C THR A 149 -13.17 -9.59 -10.20
N LEU A 150 -14.31 -9.00 -9.89
CA LEU A 150 -15.43 -8.82 -10.83
C LEU A 150 -15.34 -7.52 -11.65
N ASN A 151 -14.25 -6.79 -11.54
CA ASN A 151 -14.05 -5.48 -12.19
C ASN A 151 -15.15 -4.44 -11.83
N ILE A 152 -15.68 -4.52 -10.62
CA ILE A 152 -16.64 -3.56 -10.09
C ILE A 152 -15.86 -2.39 -9.45
N PRO A 153 -16.11 -1.13 -9.86
CA PRO A 153 -15.49 0.03 -9.23
C PRO A 153 -15.96 0.19 -7.78
N GLY A 154 -15.25 -0.44 -6.85
CA GLY A 154 -15.59 -0.50 -5.44
C GLY A 154 -14.65 0.36 -4.58
N PHE A 155 -15.20 1.08 -3.62
CA PHE A 155 -14.47 1.93 -2.67
C PHE A 155 -14.91 1.60 -1.25
N GLY A 156 -13.96 1.25 -0.39
CA GLY A 156 -14.20 1.04 1.03
C GLY A 156 -14.03 2.34 1.81
N TYR A 157 -14.98 2.64 2.68
CA TYR A 157 -14.91 3.75 3.63
C TYR A 157 -15.04 3.23 5.03
N GLY A 158 -14.10 3.56 5.89
CA GLY A 158 -14.03 3.10 7.27
C GLY A 158 -13.41 4.11 8.20
N ILE A 159 -13.12 3.66 9.40
CA ILE A 159 -12.47 4.45 10.44
C ILE A 159 -11.00 4.03 10.50
N ARG A 160 -10.11 5.01 10.43
CA ARG A 160 -8.69 4.78 10.70
C ARG A 160 -8.45 4.89 12.19
N TYR A 161 -8.41 3.75 12.87
CA TYR A 161 -8.12 3.70 14.29
C TYR A 161 -6.65 4.00 14.56
N ASP A 162 -6.35 4.84 15.55
CA ASP A 162 -4.97 5.14 15.94
C ASP A 162 -4.30 3.97 16.64
N TYR A 163 -5.09 3.12 17.28
CA TYR A 163 -4.64 1.94 17.99
C TYR A 163 -5.45 0.73 17.58
N GLY A 164 -4.81 -0.44 17.51
CA GLY A 164 -5.52 -1.70 17.43
C GLY A 164 -6.34 -1.99 18.69
N MET A 165 -7.12 -3.06 18.66
CA MET A 165 -7.91 -3.46 19.83
C MET A 165 -6.98 -3.71 21.03
N PHE A 166 -6.00 -4.57 20.88
CA PHE A 166 -4.87 -4.80 21.80
C PHE A 166 -3.84 -5.72 21.14
N LYS A 167 -2.60 -5.63 21.60
CA LYS A 167 -1.55 -6.59 21.27
C LYS A 167 -1.47 -7.64 22.39
N GLN A 168 -1.47 -8.92 22.02
CA GLN A 168 -1.29 -10.01 22.97
C GLN A 168 0.19 -10.26 23.24
N THR A 169 0.56 -10.32 24.50
CA THR A 169 1.87 -10.76 24.97
C THR A 169 1.72 -11.92 25.95
N ILE A 170 2.75 -12.75 26.08
CA ILE A 170 2.77 -13.81 27.08
C ILE A 170 3.79 -13.45 28.14
N VAL A 171 3.33 -13.29 29.40
CA VAL A 171 4.16 -13.00 30.53
C VAL A 171 3.89 -14.09 31.59
N ASP A 172 4.91 -14.79 32.03
CA ASP A 172 4.84 -15.90 33.01
C ASP A 172 3.78 -16.96 32.63
N GLY A 173 3.70 -17.30 31.34
CA GLY A 173 2.76 -18.29 30.79
C GLY A 173 1.31 -17.81 30.71
N ARG A 174 1.03 -16.53 30.93
CA ARG A 174 -0.31 -15.94 30.88
C ARG A 174 -0.38 -14.90 29.79
N GLN A 175 -1.54 -14.81 29.12
CA GLN A 175 -1.82 -13.73 28.21
C GLN A 175 -1.93 -12.41 28.96
N VAL A 176 -1.24 -11.40 28.43
CA VAL A 176 -1.34 -10.01 28.87
C VAL A 176 -1.66 -9.14 27.66
N GLU A 177 -2.64 -8.26 27.81
CA GLU A 177 -3.06 -7.32 26.78
C GLU A 177 -2.29 -6.00 26.95
N VAL A 178 -1.71 -5.52 25.85
CA VAL A 178 -0.99 -4.24 25.82
C VAL A 178 -1.49 -3.41 24.66
N PRO A 179 -1.31 -2.07 24.67
CA PRO A 179 -1.69 -1.23 23.53
C PRO A 179 -1.01 -1.66 22.25
N ASP A 180 -1.80 -1.68 21.16
CA ASP A 180 -1.30 -1.99 19.81
C ASP A 180 -0.97 -0.71 19.06
N TYR A 181 0.30 -0.31 19.09
CA TYR A 181 0.83 0.87 18.40
C TYR A 181 1.23 0.54 16.96
N TRP A 182 0.31 0.08 16.15
CA TRP A 182 0.56 -0.41 14.79
C TRP A 182 1.14 0.64 13.82
N LEU A 183 1.02 1.92 14.14
CA LEU A 183 1.51 3.05 13.35
C LEU A 183 2.86 3.62 13.81
N THR A 184 3.55 2.96 14.76
CA THR A 184 4.81 3.46 15.33
C THR A 184 5.87 3.83 14.28
N HIS A 185 5.94 3.09 13.19
CA HIS A 185 6.88 3.32 12.09
C HIS A 185 6.20 3.90 10.84
N GLY A 186 4.97 4.40 10.96
CA GLY A 186 4.15 4.81 9.83
C GLY A 186 3.54 3.63 9.08
N ASN A 187 2.88 3.91 7.97
CA ASN A 187 2.28 2.90 7.11
C ASN A 187 2.63 3.19 5.64
N PRO A 188 3.37 2.31 4.96
CA PRO A 188 3.77 2.54 3.58
C PRO A 188 2.61 2.52 2.58
N TRP A 189 1.42 2.07 2.98
CA TRP A 189 0.22 1.99 2.15
C TRP A 189 -0.67 3.23 2.21
N GLU A 190 -0.30 4.22 3.00
CA GLU A 190 -1.00 5.51 3.08
C GLU A 190 -0.54 6.49 1.98
N PHE A 191 -1.49 7.32 1.51
CA PHE A 191 -1.27 8.39 0.53
C PHE A 191 -1.66 9.73 1.11
#